data_ba1e9f07bee15fab538aa04039931bc1
#
_entry.id   ba1e9f07bee15fab538aa04039931bc1
#
_cell.length_a   1.000
_cell.length_b   1.000
_cell.length_c   1.000
_cell.angle_alpha   90.00
_cell.angle_beta   90.00
_cell.angle_gamma   90.00
#
_symmetry.space_group_name_H-M   'P 1'
#
loop_
_entity.id
_entity.type
_entity.pdbx_description
1 polymer ?
#
loop_
_entity_poly.entity_id
_entity_poly.type
_entity_poly.pdbx_seq_one_letter_code
_entity_poly.pdbx_strand_id
1 'polypeptide(L)'
;MTPHSTVVLHDVATGVEEVVHETPDLIEAPNWSPCGTFLVLNGAGRVFRFDLASREITWIDTGTLTALNNDHGISPDGATLVVSQSPARGTSCIYTLPITGGIPRRVTPHVPSYFHGWSPDGTTLTYTARRDGLFQICTIPVAGGAETQLTSGPGHKDGPDYSADGQWIWFNSDHHGRTPDIWRIRTDGTDLQQMTDDAPVNWFPHPSPDGRHVLYLAYPEDTEGHPRDKDVSLMLMPQAGGPARRLVSFFGGQGTVNVPNWSPDSARFAYVRYARPEVT
;
A
#
# COMPACT_ATOMS: atom_id res chain seq x y z
N MET A 1 -11.46 -20.53 11.69
CA MET A 1 -10.46 -20.07 12.68
C MET A 1 -10.28 -18.59 12.52
N THR A 2 -10.16 -17.86 13.61
CA THR A 2 -9.86 -16.43 13.61
C THR A 2 -8.44 -16.22 13.08
N PRO A 3 -8.20 -15.35 12.08
CA PRO A 3 -6.85 -15.08 11.60
C PRO A 3 -5.98 -14.53 12.74
N HIS A 4 -4.77 -15.04 12.85
CA HIS A 4 -3.76 -14.47 13.74
C HIS A 4 -2.84 -13.57 12.92
N SER A 5 -2.75 -12.30 13.29
CA SER A 5 -1.90 -11.31 12.63
C SER A 5 -0.72 -10.92 13.51
N THR A 6 0.46 -10.82 12.90
CA THR A 6 1.71 -10.38 13.55
C THR A 6 2.27 -9.19 12.79
N VAL A 7 2.44 -8.06 13.47
CA VAL A 7 3.11 -6.86 12.92
C VAL A 7 4.60 -6.96 13.20
N VAL A 8 5.39 -6.83 12.14
CA VAL A 8 6.85 -6.99 12.17
C VAL A 8 7.51 -5.73 11.61
N LEU A 9 8.59 -5.29 12.26
CA LEU A 9 9.53 -4.33 11.72
C LEU A 9 10.76 -5.09 11.23
N HIS A 10 11.16 -4.86 9.99
CA HIS A 10 12.32 -5.48 9.38
C HIS A 10 13.42 -4.43 9.16
N ASP A 11 14.62 -4.68 9.66
CA ASP A 11 15.80 -3.85 9.43
C ASP A 11 16.47 -4.26 8.12
N VAL A 12 16.59 -3.34 7.19
CA VAL A 12 17.04 -3.62 5.80
C VAL A 12 18.51 -3.98 5.73
N ALA A 13 19.33 -3.39 6.60
CA ALA A 13 20.77 -3.58 6.60
C ALA A 13 21.18 -4.88 7.26
N THR A 14 20.52 -5.23 8.38
CA THR A 14 20.90 -6.39 9.20
C THR A 14 20.04 -7.61 8.93
N GLY A 15 18.82 -7.43 8.36
CA GLY A 15 17.81 -8.48 8.20
C GLY A 15 17.15 -8.89 9.53
N VAL A 16 17.39 -8.15 10.61
CA VAL A 16 16.76 -8.43 11.91
C VAL A 16 15.29 -8.07 11.88
N GLU A 17 14.46 -8.95 12.41
CA GLU A 17 13.02 -8.76 12.56
C GLU A 17 12.66 -8.53 14.03
N GLU A 18 11.84 -7.51 14.27
CA GLU A 18 11.24 -7.21 15.57
C GLU A 18 9.73 -7.41 15.47
N VAL A 19 9.18 -8.37 16.21
CA VAL A 19 7.72 -8.51 16.40
C VAL A 19 7.27 -7.42 17.36
N VAL A 20 6.42 -6.52 16.87
CA VAL A 20 5.96 -5.38 17.66
C VAL A 20 4.53 -5.54 18.18
N HIS A 21 3.70 -6.37 17.51
CA HIS A 21 2.34 -6.64 17.95
C HIS A 21 1.85 -7.99 17.42
N GLU A 22 1.08 -8.71 18.22
CA GLU A 22 0.39 -9.95 17.86
C GLU A 22 -1.06 -9.90 18.33
N THR A 23 -1.98 -10.36 17.48
CA THR A 23 -3.42 -10.34 17.80
C THR A 23 -4.14 -11.50 17.11
N PRO A 24 -5.21 -12.08 17.72
CA PRO A 24 -6.08 -13.03 17.03
C PRO A 24 -6.95 -12.36 15.96
N ASP A 25 -7.04 -11.03 15.96
CA ASP A 25 -7.83 -10.28 14.99
C ASP A 25 -7.07 -10.13 13.66
N LEU A 26 -7.82 -9.99 12.57
CA LEU A 26 -7.26 -9.59 11.30
C LEU A 26 -6.93 -8.11 11.33
N ILE A 27 -5.65 -7.78 11.24
CA ILE A 27 -5.16 -6.41 11.01
C ILE A 27 -4.26 -6.39 9.79
N GLU A 28 -4.21 -5.26 9.08
CA GLU A 28 -3.60 -5.16 7.76
C GLU A 28 -2.91 -3.81 7.56
N ALA A 29 -2.02 -3.76 6.55
CA ALA A 29 -1.51 -2.56 5.89
C ALA A 29 -0.87 -1.54 6.86
N PRO A 30 0.28 -1.86 7.45
CA PRO A 30 0.96 -0.95 8.38
C PRO A 30 1.57 0.23 7.63
N ASN A 31 0.99 1.42 7.79
CA ASN A 31 1.49 2.67 7.23
C ASN A 31 2.30 3.44 8.29
N TRP A 32 3.57 3.70 8.02
CA TRP A 32 4.47 4.36 8.98
C TRP A 32 4.26 5.87 8.99
N SER A 33 4.18 6.46 10.19
CA SER A 33 4.04 7.92 10.33
C SER A 33 5.33 8.65 9.91
N PRO A 34 5.24 9.85 9.31
CA PRO A 34 6.41 10.65 8.93
C PRO A 34 7.31 11.04 10.12
N CYS A 35 6.77 11.11 11.33
CA CYS A 35 7.55 11.34 12.55
C CYS A 35 8.26 10.09 13.07
N GLY A 36 8.01 8.91 12.50
CA GLY A 36 8.67 7.65 12.86
C GLY A 36 8.18 6.99 14.15
N THR A 37 7.18 7.56 14.86
CA THR A 37 6.82 7.11 16.23
C THR A 37 5.63 6.15 16.29
N PHE A 38 4.83 6.03 15.22
CA PHE A 38 3.65 5.16 15.21
C PHE A 38 3.36 4.61 13.81
N LEU A 39 2.56 3.56 13.78
CA LEU A 39 1.95 3.02 12.57
C LEU A 39 0.45 3.33 12.58
N VAL A 40 -0.15 3.49 11.38
CA VAL A 40 -1.60 3.35 11.20
C VAL A 40 -1.85 2.02 10.52
N LEU A 41 -2.79 1.24 11.07
CA LEU A 41 -3.22 -0.04 10.52
C LEU A 41 -4.76 -0.05 10.44
N ASN A 42 -5.29 -0.97 9.65
CA ASN A 42 -6.73 -1.22 9.63
C ASN A 42 -7.08 -2.60 10.19
N GLY A 43 -8.32 -2.71 10.66
CA GLY A 43 -8.93 -3.95 11.12
C GLY A 43 -10.42 -3.74 11.36
N ALA A 44 -11.24 -4.77 11.11
CA ALA A 44 -12.68 -4.73 11.32
C ALA A 44 -13.39 -3.52 10.66
N GLY A 45 -12.93 -3.09 9.46
CA GLY A 45 -13.50 -1.95 8.74
C GLY A 45 -13.19 -0.57 9.33
N ARG A 46 -12.21 -0.48 10.21
CA ARG A 46 -11.77 0.74 10.91
C ARG A 46 -10.25 0.88 10.84
N VAL A 47 -9.73 2.05 11.22
CA VAL A 47 -8.29 2.31 11.33
C VAL A 47 -7.91 2.67 12.76
N PHE A 48 -6.69 2.34 13.13
CA PHE A 48 -6.14 2.65 14.44
C PHE A 48 -4.67 3.04 14.35
N ARG A 49 -4.23 3.86 15.29
CA ARG A 49 -2.84 4.18 15.56
C ARG A 49 -2.26 3.12 16.50
N PHE A 50 -1.08 2.63 16.18
CA PHE A 50 -0.25 1.79 17.02
C PHE A 50 1.04 2.53 17.37
N ASP A 51 1.23 2.93 18.61
CA ASP A 51 2.44 3.63 19.08
C ASP A 51 3.60 2.65 19.25
N LEU A 52 4.74 2.95 18.62
CA LEU A 52 5.88 2.02 18.58
C LEU A 52 6.62 1.94 19.93
N ALA A 53 6.58 2.97 20.77
CA ALA A 53 7.27 2.97 22.03
C ALA A 53 6.42 2.36 23.15
N SER A 54 5.17 2.81 23.30
CA SER A 54 4.26 2.32 24.37
C SER A 54 3.54 1.03 24.00
N ARG A 55 3.49 0.67 22.69
CA ARG A 55 2.71 -0.47 22.15
C ARG A 55 1.19 -0.30 22.31
N GLU A 56 0.74 0.90 22.60
CA GLU A 56 -0.68 1.20 22.75
C GLU A 56 -1.40 1.34 21.41
N ILE A 57 -2.65 0.86 21.39
CA ILE A 57 -3.56 0.99 20.26
C ILE A 57 -4.59 2.07 20.58
N THR A 58 -4.76 3.03 19.66
CA THR A 58 -5.80 4.06 19.73
C THR A 58 -6.60 4.06 18.44
N TRP A 59 -7.91 3.76 18.53
CA TRP A 59 -8.81 3.84 17.37
C TRP A 59 -8.98 5.29 16.92
N ILE A 60 -8.87 5.51 15.61
CA ILE A 60 -9.09 6.82 15.00
C ILE A 60 -10.58 6.94 14.67
N ASP A 61 -11.22 8.02 15.14
CA ASP A 61 -12.60 8.31 14.81
C ASP A 61 -12.72 8.74 13.34
N THR A 62 -13.39 7.93 12.55
CA THR A 62 -13.63 8.17 11.12
C THR A 62 -15.07 8.61 10.82
N GLY A 63 -15.79 9.08 11.86
CA GLY A 63 -17.17 9.55 11.77
C GLY A 63 -18.11 8.45 11.25
N THR A 64 -18.72 8.69 10.11
CA THR A 64 -19.69 7.75 9.51
C THR A 64 -19.05 6.63 8.68
N LEU A 65 -17.72 6.62 8.50
CA LEU A 65 -17.05 5.61 7.70
C LEU A 65 -16.76 4.36 8.55
N THR A 66 -17.43 3.24 8.25
CA THR A 66 -17.36 1.99 9.03
C THR A 66 -17.02 0.76 8.21
N ALA A 67 -16.77 0.94 6.92
CA ALA A 67 -16.42 -0.14 5.99
C ALA A 67 -15.12 0.19 5.25
N LEU A 68 -14.09 0.60 6.01
CA LEU A 68 -12.77 0.88 5.47
C LEU A 68 -12.12 -0.41 5.00
N ASN A 69 -11.43 -0.34 3.87
CA ASN A 69 -10.54 -1.38 3.40
C ASN A 69 -9.09 -1.09 3.86
N ASN A 70 -8.12 -1.85 3.37
CA ASN A 70 -6.71 -1.72 3.74
C ASN A 70 -5.94 -0.63 2.96
N ASP A 71 -6.65 0.22 2.19
CA ASP A 71 -6.04 1.30 1.42
C ASP A 71 -6.16 2.61 2.20
N HIS A 72 -5.16 2.95 2.97
CA HIS A 72 -5.08 4.17 3.76
C HIS A 72 -3.65 4.74 3.77
N GLY A 73 -3.49 6.00 4.18
CA GLY A 73 -2.15 6.59 4.24
C GLY A 73 -2.12 7.95 4.92
N ILE A 74 -0.99 8.22 5.56
CA ILE A 74 -0.72 9.48 6.27
C ILE A 74 -0.08 10.46 5.28
N SER A 75 -0.52 11.72 5.28
CA SER A 75 0.10 12.78 4.48
C SER A 75 1.57 13.02 4.88
N PRO A 76 2.42 13.52 3.97
CA PRO A 76 3.84 13.77 4.26
C PRO A 76 4.09 14.70 5.46
N ASP A 77 3.17 15.64 5.73
CA ASP A 77 3.22 16.53 6.90
C ASP A 77 2.71 15.88 8.21
N GLY A 78 2.16 14.66 8.11
CA GLY A 78 1.62 13.91 9.25
C GLY A 78 0.27 14.39 9.77
N ALA A 79 -0.38 15.39 9.14
CA ALA A 79 -1.58 16.02 9.66
C ALA A 79 -2.89 15.38 9.16
N THR A 80 -2.87 14.75 7.98
CA THR A 80 -4.05 14.23 7.30
C THR A 80 -3.94 12.71 7.11
N LEU A 81 -5.05 12.02 7.34
CA LEU A 81 -5.24 10.61 7.00
C LEU A 81 -6.11 10.51 5.74
N VAL A 82 -5.70 9.70 4.78
CA VAL A 82 -6.54 9.24 3.68
C VAL A 82 -7.02 7.84 3.97
N VAL A 83 -8.27 7.56 3.66
CA VAL A 83 -8.86 6.22 3.78
C VAL A 83 -9.74 5.93 2.57
N SER A 84 -9.82 4.65 2.20
CA SER A 84 -10.79 4.16 1.21
C SER A 84 -11.91 3.41 1.92
N GLN A 85 -13.16 3.74 1.60
CA GLN A 85 -14.33 3.06 2.12
C GLN A 85 -15.07 2.31 1.01
N SER A 86 -15.38 1.04 1.26
CA SER A 86 -16.10 0.15 0.35
C SER A 86 -17.38 -0.40 1.02
N PRO A 87 -18.45 0.40 1.14
CA PRO A 87 -19.69 -0.06 1.78
C PRO A 87 -20.35 -1.22 1.02
N ALA A 88 -20.05 -1.36 -0.27
CA ALA A 88 -20.42 -2.50 -1.12
C ALA A 88 -19.31 -2.78 -2.14
N ARG A 89 -19.30 -3.98 -2.70
CA ARG A 89 -18.32 -4.34 -3.73
C ARG A 89 -18.39 -3.37 -4.92
N GLY A 90 -17.23 -2.84 -5.33
CA GLY A 90 -17.13 -1.92 -6.46
C GLY A 90 -17.58 -0.48 -6.17
N THR A 91 -17.75 -0.11 -4.90
CA THR A 91 -18.16 1.25 -4.49
C THR A 91 -17.07 1.98 -3.71
N SER A 92 -15.83 1.48 -3.71
CA SER A 92 -14.72 2.12 -2.99
C SER A 92 -14.57 3.58 -3.38
N CYS A 93 -14.40 4.44 -2.38
CA CYS A 93 -14.27 5.88 -2.54
C CYS A 93 -13.26 6.43 -1.52
N ILE A 94 -12.49 7.43 -1.91
CA ILE A 94 -11.40 7.99 -1.12
C ILE A 94 -11.89 9.20 -0.35
N TYR A 95 -11.52 9.23 0.94
CA TYR A 95 -11.81 10.32 1.88
C TYR A 95 -10.54 10.79 2.56
N THR A 96 -10.52 12.05 2.97
CA THR A 96 -9.52 12.66 3.86
C THR A 96 -10.16 13.06 5.18
N LEU A 97 -9.40 12.97 6.27
CA LEU A 97 -9.77 13.45 7.59
C LEU A 97 -8.50 13.82 8.39
N PRO A 98 -8.60 14.59 9.49
CA PRO A 98 -7.45 14.81 10.37
C PRO A 98 -6.88 13.49 10.89
N ILE A 99 -5.55 13.39 11.08
CA ILE A 99 -4.91 12.20 11.66
C ILE A 99 -5.43 11.88 13.09
N THR A 100 -5.93 12.88 13.79
CA THR A 100 -6.55 12.74 15.11
C THR A 100 -7.99 12.24 15.07
N GLY A 101 -8.52 12.01 13.88
CA GLY A 101 -9.93 11.68 13.67
C GLY A 101 -10.81 12.91 13.46
N GLY A 102 -12.06 12.68 13.07
CA GLY A 102 -13.04 13.73 12.83
C GLY A 102 -13.94 13.48 11.62
N ILE A 103 -14.47 14.56 11.04
CA ILE A 103 -15.43 14.48 9.93
C ILE A 103 -14.69 14.20 8.63
N PRO A 104 -14.96 13.05 7.95
CA PRO A 104 -14.33 12.73 6.69
C PRO A 104 -14.88 13.58 5.55
N ARG A 105 -13.98 14.00 4.65
CA ARG A 105 -14.32 14.70 3.41
C ARG A 105 -14.01 13.80 2.21
N ARG A 106 -15.02 13.57 1.38
CA ARG A 106 -14.87 12.81 0.14
C ARG A 106 -13.96 13.55 -0.84
N VAL A 107 -13.02 12.83 -1.46
CA VAL A 107 -12.08 13.35 -2.46
C VAL A 107 -12.47 12.89 -3.86
N THR A 108 -12.62 11.58 -4.09
CA THR A 108 -12.88 11.06 -5.44
C THR A 108 -14.37 11.14 -5.81
N PRO A 109 -14.71 11.74 -6.98
CA PRO A 109 -16.10 11.84 -7.45
C PRO A 109 -16.63 10.50 -7.98
N HIS A 110 -15.75 9.68 -8.55
CA HIS A 110 -16.12 8.42 -9.22
C HIS A 110 -15.72 7.20 -8.38
N VAL A 111 -16.42 6.08 -8.62
CA VAL A 111 -16.20 4.78 -7.97
C VAL A 111 -16.04 3.67 -9.01
N PRO A 112 -15.30 2.59 -8.72
CA PRO A 112 -14.44 2.45 -7.55
C PRO A 112 -13.14 3.26 -7.69
N SER A 113 -12.61 3.69 -6.55
CA SER A 113 -11.32 4.33 -6.40
C SER A 113 -10.68 3.85 -5.10
N TYR A 114 -9.43 3.35 -5.16
CA TYR A 114 -8.68 2.73 -4.07
C TYR A 114 -7.39 3.52 -3.87
N PHE A 115 -7.22 4.11 -2.69
CA PHE A 115 -6.04 4.92 -2.37
C PHE A 115 -4.79 4.05 -2.26
N HIS A 116 -3.64 4.59 -2.72
CA HIS A 116 -2.34 3.94 -2.50
C HIS A 116 -1.21 4.90 -2.13
N GLY A 117 -1.14 6.11 -2.68
CA GLY A 117 0.01 6.98 -2.43
C GLY A 117 -0.28 8.47 -2.40
N TRP A 118 0.59 9.19 -1.69
CA TRP A 118 0.67 10.64 -1.65
C TRP A 118 1.83 11.16 -2.51
N SER A 119 1.63 12.27 -3.21
CA SER A 119 2.78 13.00 -3.74
C SER A 119 3.64 13.54 -2.59
N PRO A 120 4.98 13.60 -2.73
CA PRO A 120 5.87 14.04 -1.64
C PRO A 120 5.59 15.47 -1.15
N ASP A 121 5.02 16.34 -1.99
CA ASP A 121 4.59 17.68 -1.64
C ASP A 121 3.23 17.75 -0.93
N GLY A 122 2.54 16.60 -0.78
CA GLY A 122 1.25 16.48 -0.10
C GLY A 122 0.07 17.08 -0.85
N THR A 123 0.21 17.42 -2.13
CA THR A 123 -0.85 18.12 -2.88
C THR A 123 -1.74 17.18 -3.71
N THR A 124 -1.25 15.97 -4.03
CA THR A 124 -1.90 15.06 -4.97
C THR A 124 -1.93 13.64 -4.39
N LEU A 125 -3.03 12.93 -4.65
CA LEU A 125 -3.18 11.50 -4.36
C LEU A 125 -3.01 10.70 -5.63
N THR A 126 -2.35 9.54 -5.54
CA THR A 126 -2.40 8.50 -6.57
C THR A 126 -3.20 7.30 -6.07
N TYR A 127 -3.93 6.69 -6.96
CA TYR A 127 -4.87 5.64 -6.61
C TYR A 127 -5.19 4.74 -7.80
N THR A 128 -5.68 3.55 -7.50
CA THR A 128 -6.22 2.62 -8.49
C THR A 128 -7.70 2.90 -8.69
N ALA A 129 -8.11 3.02 -9.94
CA ALA A 129 -9.50 3.28 -10.29
C ALA A 129 -9.95 2.43 -11.47
N ARG A 130 -11.16 1.86 -11.38
CA ARG A 130 -11.74 1.15 -12.52
C ARG A 130 -12.43 2.16 -13.44
N ARG A 131 -11.85 2.35 -14.64
CA ARG A 131 -12.41 3.21 -15.70
C ARG A 131 -12.48 2.40 -16.98
N ASP A 132 -13.57 2.50 -17.71
CA ASP A 132 -13.83 1.77 -18.96
C ASP A 132 -13.59 0.24 -18.85
N GLY A 133 -13.92 -0.33 -17.68
CA GLY A 133 -13.85 -1.77 -17.45
C GLY A 133 -12.48 -2.28 -16.96
N LEU A 134 -11.42 -1.47 -16.99
CA LEU A 134 -10.07 -1.83 -16.54
C LEU A 134 -9.65 -1.00 -15.31
N PHE A 135 -8.83 -1.61 -14.46
CA PHE A 135 -8.15 -0.87 -13.39
C PHE A 135 -6.98 -0.09 -14.00
N GLN A 136 -6.91 1.19 -13.69
CA GLN A 136 -5.92 2.14 -14.19
C GLN A 136 -5.39 3.00 -13.04
N ILE A 137 -4.19 3.55 -13.22
CA ILE A 137 -3.62 4.50 -12.27
C ILE A 137 -4.17 5.89 -12.58
N CYS A 138 -4.70 6.51 -11.55
CA CYS A 138 -5.23 7.87 -11.59
C CYS A 138 -4.59 8.75 -10.52
N THR A 139 -4.64 10.05 -10.75
CA THR A 139 -4.27 11.06 -9.75
C THR A 139 -5.39 12.08 -9.58
N ILE A 140 -5.44 12.71 -8.40
CA ILE A 140 -6.40 13.77 -8.09
C ILE A 140 -5.79 14.73 -7.06
N PRO A 141 -6.02 16.06 -7.17
CA PRO A 141 -5.65 16.97 -6.10
C PRO A 141 -6.30 16.56 -4.77
N VAL A 142 -5.57 16.63 -3.68
CA VAL A 142 -6.09 16.27 -2.34
C VAL A 142 -7.31 17.13 -1.95
N ALA A 143 -7.38 18.36 -2.44
CA ALA A 143 -8.54 19.23 -2.29
C ALA A 143 -9.79 18.76 -3.07
N GLY A 144 -9.66 17.71 -3.87
CA GLY A 144 -10.67 17.30 -4.85
C GLY A 144 -10.53 18.08 -6.17
N GLY A 145 -11.36 17.75 -7.14
CA GLY A 145 -11.34 18.39 -8.46
C GLY A 145 -11.31 17.37 -9.59
N ALA A 146 -10.64 17.71 -10.69
CA ALA A 146 -10.53 16.84 -11.85
C ALA A 146 -9.59 15.65 -11.60
N GLU A 147 -10.07 14.45 -11.89
CA GLU A 147 -9.27 13.23 -11.95
C GLU A 147 -8.42 13.23 -13.22
N THR A 148 -7.16 12.80 -13.12
CA THR A 148 -6.30 12.54 -14.26
C THR A 148 -5.98 11.07 -14.31
N GLN A 149 -6.36 10.39 -15.39
CA GLN A 149 -5.97 9.01 -15.66
C GLN A 149 -4.59 9.00 -16.30
N LEU A 150 -3.58 8.44 -15.61
CA LEU A 150 -2.19 8.41 -16.08
C LEU A 150 -1.90 7.23 -17.00
N THR A 151 -2.54 6.09 -16.77
CA THR A 151 -2.33 4.89 -17.55
C THR A 151 -3.53 4.57 -18.42
N SER A 152 -3.28 3.92 -19.55
CA SER A 152 -4.30 3.45 -20.50
C SER A 152 -3.86 2.13 -21.14
N GLY A 153 -4.68 1.62 -22.08
CA GLY A 153 -4.37 0.39 -22.79
C GLY A 153 -4.70 -0.88 -21.99
N PRO A 154 -4.29 -2.05 -22.51
CA PRO A 154 -4.71 -3.34 -21.99
C PRO A 154 -4.14 -3.65 -20.61
N GLY A 155 -4.76 -4.62 -19.93
CA GLY A 155 -4.34 -5.11 -18.62
C GLY A 155 -4.75 -4.20 -17.47
N HIS A 156 -4.68 -4.77 -16.28
CA HIS A 156 -4.97 -4.08 -15.01
C HIS A 156 -3.70 -3.47 -14.44
N LYS A 157 -3.82 -2.33 -13.79
CA LYS A 157 -2.77 -1.63 -13.05
C LYS A 157 -3.25 -1.39 -11.63
N ASP A 158 -2.37 -1.58 -10.65
CA ASP A 158 -2.72 -1.47 -9.24
C ASP A 158 -1.53 -1.04 -8.38
N GLY A 159 -1.81 -0.66 -7.12
CA GLY A 159 -0.81 -0.37 -6.10
C GLY A 159 0.13 0.80 -6.41
N PRO A 160 -0.35 1.97 -6.90
CA PRO A 160 0.53 3.06 -7.26
C PRO A 160 1.12 3.78 -6.04
N ASP A 161 2.43 4.03 -6.06
CA ASP A 161 3.12 4.83 -5.06
C ASP A 161 4.14 5.77 -5.69
N TYR A 162 4.32 6.96 -5.11
CA TYR A 162 5.27 7.96 -5.62
C TYR A 162 6.71 7.63 -5.23
N SER A 163 7.65 7.92 -6.13
CA SER A 163 9.06 8.04 -5.76
C SER A 163 9.29 9.24 -4.84
N ALA A 164 10.32 9.19 -4.00
CA ALA A 164 10.61 10.25 -3.03
C ALA A 164 10.89 11.62 -3.67
N ASP A 165 11.42 11.65 -4.90
CA ASP A 165 11.66 12.87 -5.68
C ASP A 165 10.40 13.38 -6.41
N GLY A 166 9.28 12.66 -6.31
CA GLY A 166 8.00 13.01 -6.94
C GLY A 166 8.01 12.92 -8.48
N GLN A 167 9.02 12.32 -9.09
CA GLN A 167 9.12 12.25 -10.54
C GLN A 167 8.48 11.02 -11.15
N TRP A 168 8.32 9.94 -10.37
CA TRP A 168 7.80 8.66 -10.82
C TRP A 168 6.63 8.20 -9.96
N ILE A 169 5.72 7.46 -10.59
CA ILE A 169 4.74 6.61 -9.92
C ILE A 169 5.08 5.17 -10.26
N TRP A 170 5.31 4.36 -9.23
CA TRP A 170 5.55 2.92 -9.31
C TRP A 170 4.23 2.20 -9.11
N PHE A 171 4.01 1.11 -9.81
CA PHE A 171 2.78 0.32 -9.73
C PHE A 171 3.03 -1.09 -10.27
N ASN A 172 2.09 -1.99 -10.08
CA ASN A 172 2.10 -3.29 -10.75
C ASN A 172 1.12 -3.34 -11.91
N SER A 173 1.46 -4.13 -12.94
CA SER A 173 0.62 -4.27 -14.12
C SER A 173 0.80 -5.63 -14.81
N ASP A 174 -0.32 -6.18 -15.29
CA ASP A 174 -0.38 -7.31 -16.24
C ASP A 174 -0.43 -6.84 -17.71
N HIS A 175 0.17 -5.70 -18.01
CA HIS A 175 0.06 -4.92 -19.26
C HIS A 175 0.09 -5.75 -20.54
N HIS A 176 0.82 -6.86 -20.55
CA HIS A 176 0.94 -7.73 -21.71
C HIS A 176 0.13 -9.04 -21.60
N GLY A 177 -0.85 -9.10 -20.68
CA GLY A 177 -1.64 -10.33 -20.43
C GLY A 177 -0.80 -11.45 -19.81
N ARG A 178 0.31 -11.09 -19.17
CA ARG A 178 1.18 -11.95 -18.37
C ARG A 178 0.83 -11.82 -16.89
N THR A 179 1.63 -12.46 -16.04
CA THR A 179 1.64 -12.21 -14.61
C THR A 179 1.95 -10.74 -14.30
N PRO A 180 1.35 -10.12 -13.28
CA PRO A 180 1.68 -8.77 -12.88
C PRO A 180 3.16 -8.59 -12.54
N ASP A 181 3.76 -7.57 -13.15
CA ASP A 181 5.12 -7.10 -12.93
C ASP A 181 5.14 -5.70 -12.35
N ILE A 182 6.30 -5.29 -11.83
CA ILE A 182 6.52 -3.92 -11.35
C ILE A 182 6.85 -3.02 -12.54
N TRP A 183 6.18 -1.89 -12.59
CA TRP A 183 6.31 -0.84 -13.59
C TRP A 183 6.49 0.52 -12.92
N ARG A 184 6.95 1.49 -13.69
CA ARG A 184 6.90 2.91 -13.30
C ARG A 184 6.56 3.79 -14.50
N ILE A 185 5.98 4.95 -14.22
CA ILE A 185 5.62 5.97 -15.20
C ILE A 185 5.97 7.35 -14.64
N ARG A 186 6.31 8.30 -15.49
CA ARG A 186 6.45 9.69 -15.06
C ARG A 186 5.12 10.24 -14.53
N THR A 187 5.19 11.18 -13.60
CA THR A 187 3.99 11.80 -13.00
C THR A 187 3.16 12.61 -14.00
N ASP A 188 3.71 12.93 -15.17
CA ASP A 188 3.01 13.52 -16.31
C ASP A 188 2.40 12.48 -17.27
N GLY A 189 2.52 11.18 -16.96
CA GLY A 189 1.99 10.08 -17.79
C GLY A 189 2.90 9.63 -18.94
N THR A 190 4.12 10.16 -19.02
CA THR A 190 5.11 9.76 -20.04
C THR A 190 6.08 8.71 -19.52
N ASP A 191 6.94 8.16 -20.40
CA ASP A 191 8.08 7.29 -20.07
C ASP A 191 7.71 6.05 -19.23
N LEU A 192 6.73 5.26 -19.72
CA LEU A 192 6.34 3.99 -19.10
C LEU A 192 7.46 2.95 -19.19
N GLN A 193 7.89 2.39 -18.07
CA GLN A 193 8.99 1.44 -17.99
C GLN A 193 8.61 0.20 -17.17
N GLN A 194 8.90 -0.99 -17.71
CA GLN A 194 8.84 -2.25 -16.97
C GLN A 194 10.12 -2.42 -16.16
N MET A 195 9.99 -2.76 -14.87
CA MET A 195 11.09 -2.84 -13.93
C MET A 195 11.41 -4.27 -13.48
N THR A 196 10.44 -5.18 -13.57
CA THR A 196 10.63 -6.63 -13.39
C THR A 196 10.09 -7.39 -14.61
N ASP A 197 10.68 -8.56 -14.89
CA ASP A 197 10.24 -9.51 -15.93
C ASP A 197 10.69 -10.90 -15.46
N ASP A 198 10.15 -11.33 -14.33
CA ASP A 198 10.49 -12.59 -13.68
C ASP A 198 9.25 -13.47 -13.45
N ALA A 199 9.45 -14.72 -13.02
CA ALA A 199 8.37 -15.69 -12.89
C ALA A 199 7.36 -15.40 -11.76
N PRO A 200 7.75 -14.82 -10.59
CA PRO A 200 6.82 -14.45 -9.54
C PRO A 200 5.79 -13.41 -9.99
N VAL A 201 4.64 -13.41 -9.29
CA VAL A 201 3.57 -12.42 -9.49
C VAL A 201 3.82 -11.24 -8.53
N ASN A 202 4.22 -10.09 -9.07
CA ASN A 202 4.74 -8.95 -8.32
C ASN A 202 3.69 -7.86 -8.07
N TRP A 203 3.54 -7.43 -6.78
CA TRP A 203 2.50 -6.51 -6.32
C TRP A 203 3.04 -5.44 -5.37
N PHE A 204 2.34 -4.28 -5.32
CA PHE A 204 2.50 -3.21 -4.33
C PHE A 204 3.93 -2.70 -4.16
N PRO A 205 4.51 -2.06 -5.19
CA PRO A 205 5.84 -1.46 -5.08
C PRO A 205 5.80 -0.20 -4.21
N HIS A 206 6.68 -0.14 -3.20
CA HIS A 206 6.84 0.99 -2.30
C HIS A 206 8.28 1.52 -2.37
N PRO A 207 8.52 2.67 -3.05
CA PRO A 207 9.82 3.33 -3.04
C PRO A 207 10.23 3.76 -1.62
N SER A 208 11.51 3.58 -1.29
CA SER A 208 12.05 4.05 -0.01
C SER A 208 12.16 5.59 0.02
N PRO A 209 11.98 6.24 1.19
CA PRO A 209 12.09 7.69 1.33
C PRO A 209 13.44 8.27 0.90
N ASP A 210 14.54 7.50 1.00
CA ASP A 210 15.88 7.92 0.55
C ASP A 210 16.10 7.80 -0.98
N GLY A 211 15.09 7.31 -1.71
CA GLY A 211 15.14 7.16 -3.16
C GLY A 211 16.07 6.06 -3.68
N ARG A 212 16.52 5.13 -2.84
CA ARG A 212 17.50 4.11 -3.24
C ARG A 212 16.87 2.79 -3.65
N HIS A 213 15.76 2.41 -3.03
CA HIS A 213 15.18 1.08 -3.15
C HIS A 213 13.68 1.13 -3.43
N VAL A 214 13.17 0.01 -3.92
CA VAL A 214 11.73 -0.28 -4.01
C VAL A 214 11.50 -1.63 -3.36
N LEU A 215 10.63 -1.65 -2.34
CA LEU A 215 10.11 -2.86 -1.71
C LEU A 215 8.86 -3.30 -2.48
N TYR A 216 8.68 -4.60 -2.69
CA TYR A 216 7.45 -5.13 -3.28
C TYR A 216 7.16 -6.55 -2.80
N LEU A 217 5.92 -6.98 -2.98
CA LEU A 217 5.43 -8.31 -2.61
C LEU A 217 5.47 -9.23 -3.82
N ALA A 218 6.10 -10.39 -3.68
CA ALA A 218 6.15 -11.43 -4.70
C ALA A 218 5.36 -12.66 -4.23
N TYR A 219 4.39 -13.07 -5.04
CA TYR A 219 3.62 -14.30 -4.91
C TYR A 219 4.26 -15.42 -5.72
N PRO A 220 3.92 -16.69 -5.42
CA PRO A 220 4.26 -17.80 -6.30
C PRO A 220 3.75 -17.57 -7.73
N GLU A 221 4.50 -18.09 -8.69
CA GLU A 221 4.06 -18.21 -10.08
C GLU A 221 2.66 -18.85 -10.12
N ASP A 222 1.82 -18.48 -11.06
CA ASP A 222 0.41 -18.92 -11.20
C ASP A 222 -0.57 -18.41 -10.13
N THR A 223 -0.19 -17.47 -9.26
CA THR A 223 -1.15 -16.85 -8.36
C THR A 223 -2.04 -15.86 -9.13
N GLU A 224 -3.34 -16.10 -9.11
CA GLU A 224 -4.32 -15.16 -9.68
C GLU A 224 -4.61 -14.02 -8.69
N GLY A 225 -4.42 -12.78 -9.16
CA GLY A 225 -4.61 -11.58 -8.33
C GLY A 225 -3.61 -11.48 -7.18
N HIS A 226 -4.07 -10.91 -6.06
CA HIS A 226 -3.27 -10.72 -4.83
C HIS A 226 -4.02 -11.23 -3.59
N PRO A 227 -4.34 -12.54 -3.50
CA PRO A 227 -5.12 -13.07 -2.40
C PRO A 227 -4.35 -13.01 -1.08
N ARG A 228 -5.10 -12.98 0.04
CA ARG A 228 -4.54 -13.26 1.36
C ARG A 228 -4.29 -14.77 1.50
N ASP A 229 -3.54 -15.15 2.53
CA ASP A 229 -3.30 -16.55 2.94
C ASP A 229 -2.50 -17.35 1.89
N LYS A 230 -1.38 -16.75 1.48
CA LYS A 230 -0.40 -17.33 0.56
C LYS A 230 1.01 -17.29 1.13
N ASP A 231 1.86 -18.19 0.65
CA ASP A 231 3.30 -18.06 0.81
C ASP A 231 3.80 -16.96 -0.11
N VAL A 232 4.34 -15.93 0.47
CA VAL A 232 4.81 -14.73 -0.25
C VAL A 232 6.22 -14.37 0.18
N SER A 233 6.86 -13.50 -0.58
CA SER A 233 8.17 -12.95 -0.25
C SER A 233 8.16 -11.44 -0.39
N LEU A 234 8.86 -10.75 0.51
CA LEU A 234 9.21 -9.34 0.29
C LEU A 234 10.54 -9.27 -0.46
N MET A 235 10.51 -8.52 -1.53
CA MET A 235 11.62 -8.31 -2.46
C MET A 235 12.08 -6.87 -2.40
N LEU A 236 13.38 -6.65 -2.55
CA LEU A 236 13.99 -5.33 -2.59
C LEU A 236 14.82 -5.18 -3.85
N MET A 237 14.53 -4.15 -4.65
CA MET A 237 15.29 -3.80 -5.84
C MET A 237 15.84 -2.38 -5.75
N PRO A 238 16.94 -2.06 -6.47
CA PRO A 238 17.38 -0.67 -6.63
C PRO A 238 16.33 0.16 -7.37
N GLN A 239 16.07 1.40 -6.93
CA GLN A 239 15.14 2.29 -7.64
C GLN A 239 15.60 2.63 -9.07
N ALA A 240 16.90 2.58 -9.32
CA ALA A 240 17.46 2.75 -10.66
C ALA A 240 17.21 1.55 -11.60
N GLY A 241 16.66 0.46 -11.08
CA GLY A 241 16.54 -0.83 -11.77
C GLY A 241 17.72 -1.75 -11.46
N GLY A 242 17.58 -3.01 -11.86
CA GLY A 242 18.57 -4.07 -11.63
C GLY A 242 18.01 -5.23 -10.81
N PRO A 243 18.84 -6.22 -10.45
CA PRO A 243 18.38 -7.45 -9.82
C PRO A 243 17.79 -7.18 -8.43
N ALA A 244 16.62 -7.76 -8.19
CA ALA A 244 15.99 -7.77 -6.87
C ALA A 244 16.61 -8.86 -5.98
N ARG A 245 16.63 -8.61 -4.67
CA ARG A 245 16.96 -9.61 -3.66
C ARG A 245 15.76 -9.91 -2.78
N ARG A 246 15.58 -11.16 -2.41
CA ARG A 246 14.59 -11.56 -1.43
C ARG A 246 15.07 -11.15 -0.03
N LEU A 247 14.18 -10.51 0.74
CA LEU A 247 14.44 -10.15 2.12
C LEU A 247 13.94 -11.24 3.08
N VAL A 248 12.67 -11.60 2.95
CA VAL A 248 11.99 -12.55 3.84
C VAL A 248 10.88 -13.27 3.09
N SER A 249 10.58 -14.51 3.48
CA SER A 249 9.41 -15.29 3.02
C SER A 249 8.55 -15.69 4.21
N PHE A 250 7.23 -15.57 4.07
CA PHE A 250 6.29 -15.82 5.16
C PHE A 250 4.89 -16.12 4.59
N PHE A 251 3.95 -16.46 5.47
CA PHE A 251 2.55 -16.62 5.12
C PHE A 251 1.83 -15.28 5.28
N GLY A 252 1.27 -14.73 4.18
CA GLY A 252 0.75 -13.36 4.11
C GLY A 252 -0.11 -13.15 2.87
N GLY A 253 0.17 -12.08 2.12
CA GLY A 253 -0.53 -11.69 0.89
C GLY A 253 -1.27 -10.38 1.02
N GLN A 254 -2.53 -10.30 0.57
CA GLN A 254 -3.37 -9.11 0.75
C GLN A 254 -3.35 -8.65 2.21
N GLY A 255 -3.12 -7.36 2.44
CA GLY A 255 -3.03 -6.75 3.78
C GLY A 255 -1.60 -6.71 4.35
N THR A 256 -0.64 -7.40 3.75
CA THR A 256 0.75 -7.44 4.24
C THR A 256 1.44 -6.07 4.09
N VAL A 257 1.44 -5.51 2.87
CA VAL A 257 2.12 -4.25 2.50
C VAL A 257 1.34 -3.47 1.44
N ASN A 258 0.05 -3.32 1.58
CA ASN A 258 -0.81 -2.64 0.59
C ASN A 258 -0.58 -1.13 0.49
N VAL A 259 0.10 -0.54 1.46
CA VAL A 259 0.30 0.92 1.60
C VAL A 259 1.76 1.23 1.91
N PRO A 260 2.22 2.47 1.72
CA PRO A 260 3.59 2.88 2.04
C PRO A 260 3.96 2.52 3.49
N ASN A 261 5.00 1.74 3.67
CA ASN A 261 5.31 1.05 4.92
C ASN A 261 6.74 1.25 5.42
N TRP A 262 7.51 2.11 4.78
CA TRP A 262 8.87 2.44 5.16
C TRP A 262 8.93 3.35 6.39
N SER A 263 9.94 3.14 7.24
CA SER A 263 10.34 4.15 8.24
C SER A 263 10.87 5.40 7.53
N PRO A 264 10.70 6.61 8.12
CA PRO A 264 11.13 7.86 7.47
C PRO A 264 12.63 7.93 7.15
N ASP A 265 13.46 7.20 7.89
CA ASP A 265 14.91 7.10 7.70
C ASP A 265 15.33 6.01 6.69
N SER A 266 14.35 5.31 6.11
CA SER A 266 14.57 4.19 5.18
C SER A 266 15.34 2.99 5.76
N ALA A 267 15.59 2.97 7.06
CA ALA A 267 16.33 1.89 7.71
C ALA A 267 15.48 0.63 7.90
N ARG A 268 14.17 0.81 8.07
CA ARG A 268 13.22 -0.28 8.35
C ARG A 268 11.96 -0.14 7.52
N PHE A 269 11.22 -1.23 7.41
CA PHE A 269 9.83 -1.24 6.94
C PHE A 269 8.96 -2.09 7.87
N ALA A 270 7.67 -1.81 7.87
CA ALA A 270 6.68 -2.58 8.61
C ALA A 270 5.90 -3.49 7.66
N TYR A 271 5.54 -4.70 8.12
CA TYR A 271 4.65 -5.59 7.40
C TYR A 271 3.82 -6.45 8.35
N VAL A 272 2.74 -7.03 7.85
CA VAL A 272 1.92 -7.98 8.59
C VAL A 272 2.09 -9.38 7.99
N ARG A 273 2.35 -10.37 8.84
CA ARG A 273 2.27 -11.79 8.48
C ARG A 273 1.10 -12.45 9.20
N TYR A 274 0.58 -13.52 8.63
CA TYR A 274 -0.55 -14.25 9.18
C TYR A 274 -0.12 -15.64 9.67
N ALA A 275 -0.83 -16.18 10.68
CA ALA A 275 -0.63 -17.57 11.08
C ALA A 275 -1.18 -18.50 9.99
N ARG A 276 -0.48 -19.60 9.76
CA ARG A 276 -1.01 -20.67 8.90
C ARG A 276 -2.23 -21.31 9.57
N PRO A 277 -3.29 -21.62 8.80
CA PRO A 277 -4.36 -22.46 9.32
C PRO A 277 -3.80 -23.78 9.84
N GLU A 278 -4.26 -24.21 11.01
CA GLU A 278 -3.95 -25.57 11.48
C GLU A 278 -4.54 -26.58 10.49
N VAL A 279 -3.71 -27.48 10.00
CA VAL A 279 -4.16 -28.61 9.18
C VAL A 279 -4.84 -29.59 10.13
N THR A 280 -6.17 -29.58 10.15
CA THR A 280 -6.99 -30.57 10.90
C THR A 280 -7.13 -31.86 10.13
#